data_859ccaca98aaac59b4df9f8986de3a5b
#
_entry.id   859ccaca98aaac59b4df9f8986de3a5b
#
_cell.length_a   1.000
_cell.length_b   1.000
_cell.length_c   1.000
_cell.angle_alpha   90.00
_cell.angle_beta   90.00
_cell.angle_gamma   90.00
#
_symmetry.space_group_name_H-M   'P 1'
#
loop_
_entity.id
_entity.type
_entity.pdbx_description
1 polymer ?
#
loop_
_entity_poly.entity_id
_entity_poly.type
_entity_poly.pdbx_seq_one_letter_code
_entity_poly.pdbx_strand_id
1 'polypeptide(L)'
;MSKVTVVGAGAVGATCANVMACREVASEVVLIDIKEGLSEGKMLDMYQCSTLMDFDTKLVGSTNDYKMTANSDVVVITSGIPRKPGMTREELIGTNAGIMKGVIENVIKYSPRAIIIVVANPMDTLTYLALKASGLPKNRIIGMGGALDSSRFKCYLAKATGANINNVDGMVIGGHGDTTMIPLVSKATVNGVPVSQFASKKKLEEAVANTMVGGATLTKLIGTSAWYAPGAAASMMVEAILHDQKKIVPCCCYLDGEYGQKDICIGVPAVIGRKGIEKIVKIDLTKEEAEKFAASADAVRKTNNILHEIKAL
;
A
#
# COMPACT_ATOMS: atom_id res chain seq x y z
N MET A 1 6.25 21.30 -11.56
CA MET A 1 5.40 20.22 -12.11
C MET A 1 5.68 18.96 -11.31
N SER A 2 4.65 18.27 -10.85
CA SER A 2 4.79 17.01 -10.12
C SER A 2 4.72 15.81 -11.08
N LYS A 3 5.59 14.84 -10.86
CA LYS A 3 5.68 13.62 -11.67
C LYS A 3 5.58 12.38 -10.81
N VAL A 4 4.76 11.45 -11.23
CA VAL A 4 4.60 10.15 -10.57
C VAL A 4 4.87 9.03 -11.56
N THR A 5 5.62 8.03 -11.14
CA THR A 5 5.76 6.79 -11.90
C THR A 5 5.05 5.65 -11.19
N VAL A 6 4.30 4.86 -11.95
CA VAL A 6 3.74 3.57 -11.52
C VAL A 6 4.48 2.46 -12.26
N VAL A 7 5.15 1.59 -11.52
CA VAL A 7 5.86 0.43 -12.05
C VAL A 7 4.97 -0.80 -11.92
N GLY A 8 4.62 -1.37 -13.06
CA GLY A 8 3.67 -2.46 -13.21
C GLY A 8 2.33 -1.99 -13.76
N ALA A 9 2.03 -2.31 -15.02
CA ALA A 9 0.77 -1.97 -15.70
C ALA A 9 -0.31 -3.05 -15.53
N GLY A 10 -0.24 -3.85 -14.47
CA GLY A 10 -1.31 -4.75 -14.07
C GLY A 10 -2.59 -3.99 -13.67
N ALA A 11 -3.61 -4.71 -13.18
CA ALA A 11 -4.89 -4.09 -12.82
C ALA A 11 -4.74 -3.04 -11.70
N VAL A 12 -3.91 -3.29 -10.69
CA VAL A 12 -3.66 -2.33 -9.58
C VAL A 12 -2.95 -1.07 -10.08
N GLY A 13 -1.86 -1.23 -10.85
CA GLY A 13 -1.09 -0.09 -11.35
C GLY A 13 -1.89 0.77 -12.31
N ALA A 14 -2.63 0.15 -13.22
CA ALA A 14 -3.53 0.87 -14.13
C ALA A 14 -4.63 1.63 -13.38
N THR A 15 -5.24 1.00 -12.36
CA THR A 15 -6.24 1.69 -11.52
C THR A 15 -5.62 2.85 -10.76
N CYS A 16 -4.41 2.67 -10.20
CA CYS A 16 -3.69 3.75 -9.53
C CYS A 16 -3.45 4.94 -10.48
N ALA A 17 -2.94 4.68 -11.69
CA ALA A 17 -2.72 5.69 -12.71
C ALA A 17 -4.01 6.41 -13.10
N ASN A 18 -5.08 5.65 -13.35
CA ASN A 18 -6.39 6.21 -13.70
C ASN A 18 -6.98 7.10 -12.59
N VAL A 19 -6.93 6.66 -11.35
CA VAL A 19 -7.43 7.46 -10.21
C VAL A 19 -6.61 8.74 -10.06
N MET A 20 -5.29 8.68 -10.23
CA MET A 20 -4.44 9.88 -10.19
C MET A 20 -4.74 10.84 -11.34
N ALA A 21 -4.99 10.33 -12.54
CA ALA A 21 -5.35 11.14 -13.70
C ALA A 21 -6.68 11.86 -13.49
N CYS A 22 -7.75 11.11 -13.19
CA CYS A 22 -9.09 11.69 -12.99
C CYS A 22 -9.18 12.68 -11.81
N ARG A 23 -8.28 12.57 -10.83
CA ARG A 23 -8.21 13.49 -9.69
C ARG A 23 -7.14 14.56 -9.85
N GLU A 24 -6.44 14.58 -10.95
CA GLU A 24 -5.33 15.51 -11.24
C GLU A 24 -4.31 15.60 -10.10
N VAL A 25 -3.97 14.44 -9.50
CA VAL A 25 -3.07 14.34 -8.35
C VAL A 25 -1.65 14.80 -8.70
N ALA A 26 -1.24 14.60 -9.95
CA ALA A 26 0.07 14.98 -10.47
C ALA A 26 -0.05 15.57 -11.87
N SER A 27 0.90 16.44 -12.25
CA SER A 27 0.96 17.02 -13.61
C SER A 27 1.35 15.98 -14.68
N GLU A 28 2.11 14.95 -14.30
CA GLU A 28 2.52 13.85 -15.19
C GLU A 28 2.45 12.52 -14.45
N VAL A 29 1.82 11.53 -15.07
CA VAL A 29 1.80 10.13 -14.62
C VAL A 29 2.43 9.25 -15.67
N VAL A 30 3.49 8.53 -15.30
CA VAL A 30 4.16 7.52 -16.12
C VAL A 30 3.75 6.14 -15.65
N LEU A 31 3.31 5.28 -16.56
CA LEU A 31 3.05 3.87 -16.33
C LEU A 31 4.09 3.04 -17.09
N ILE A 32 4.85 2.21 -16.39
CA ILE A 32 5.87 1.37 -17.02
C ILE A 32 5.61 -0.11 -16.75
N ASP A 33 5.82 -0.94 -17.75
CA ASP A 33 5.78 -2.41 -17.65
C ASP A 33 6.81 -3.04 -18.56
N ILE A 34 7.16 -4.30 -18.31
CA ILE A 34 8.05 -5.08 -19.17
C ILE A 34 7.31 -5.65 -20.40
N LYS A 35 5.96 -5.76 -20.32
CA LYS A 35 5.15 -6.30 -21.41
C LYS A 35 4.96 -5.22 -22.48
N GLU A 36 5.44 -5.52 -23.68
CA GLU A 36 5.41 -4.62 -24.82
C GLU A 36 4.00 -4.09 -25.11
N GLY A 37 3.89 -2.78 -25.29
CA GLY A 37 2.67 -2.06 -25.65
C GLY A 37 1.59 -1.99 -24.55
N LEU A 38 1.74 -2.71 -23.42
CA LEU A 38 0.70 -2.77 -22.39
C LEU A 38 0.48 -1.43 -21.69
N SER A 39 1.57 -0.77 -21.33
CA SER A 39 1.53 0.53 -20.67
C SER A 39 1.04 1.61 -21.60
N GLU A 40 1.55 1.63 -22.81
CA GLU A 40 1.20 2.59 -23.86
C GLU A 40 -0.28 2.49 -24.20
N GLY A 41 -0.79 1.28 -24.42
CA GLY A 41 -2.20 1.04 -24.72
C GLY A 41 -3.12 1.50 -23.59
N LYS A 42 -2.79 1.17 -22.33
CA LYS A 42 -3.59 1.61 -21.18
C LYS A 42 -3.58 3.11 -20.98
N MET A 43 -2.42 3.75 -21.15
CA MET A 43 -2.32 5.20 -21.01
C MET A 43 -3.05 5.94 -22.15
N LEU A 44 -3.04 5.37 -23.37
CA LEU A 44 -3.83 5.91 -24.48
C LEU A 44 -5.33 5.81 -24.20
N ASP A 45 -5.80 4.66 -23.71
CA ASP A 45 -7.21 4.46 -23.33
C ASP A 45 -7.65 5.44 -22.23
N MET A 46 -6.83 5.60 -21.18
CA MET A 46 -7.07 6.60 -20.13
C MET A 46 -7.06 8.03 -20.68
N TYR A 47 -6.15 8.36 -21.60
CA TYR A 47 -6.10 9.68 -22.22
C TYR A 47 -7.38 9.99 -23.02
N GLN A 48 -7.96 9.00 -23.67
CA GLN A 48 -9.25 9.16 -24.35
C GLN A 48 -10.41 9.47 -23.40
N CYS A 49 -10.29 9.11 -22.11
CA CYS A 49 -11.26 9.49 -21.08
C CYS A 49 -11.14 10.97 -20.66
N SER A 50 -10.03 11.67 -20.94
CA SER A 50 -9.77 13.02 -20.44
C SER A 50 -10.86 14.02 -20.83
N THR A 51 -11.35 13.96 -22.06
CA THR A 51 -12.43 14.82 -22.57
C THR A 51 -13.83 14.49 -22.01
N LEU A 52 -13.98 13.30 -21.42
CA LEU A 52 -15.24 12.83 -20.82
C LEU A 52 -15.28 13.05 -19.30
N MET A 53 -14.11 13.17 -18.68
CA MET A 53 -13.94 13.25 -17.23
C MET A 53 -13.24 14.54 -16.79
N ASP A 54 -13.03 15.48 -17.72
CA ASP A 54 -12.49 16.84 -17.49
C ASP A 54 -11.18 16.85 -16.69
N PHE A 55 -10.15 16.11 -17.16
CA PHE A 55 -8.80 16.19 -16.59
C PHE A 55 -7.73 16.45 -17.67
N ASP A 56 -6.61 17.09 -17.29
CA ASP A 56 -5.49 17.44 -18.19
C ASP A 56 -4.14 16.88 -17.71
N THR A 57 -4.16 15.82 -16.90
CA THR A 57 -2.95 15.13 -16.49
C THR A 57 -2.23 14.52 -17.69
N LYS A 58 -0.93 14.82 -17.86
CA LYS A 58 -0.11 14.20 -18.90
C LYS A 58 0.11 12.73 -18.59
N LEU A 59 -0.32 11.85 -19.48
CA LEU A 59 -0.22 10.39 -19.36
C LEU A 59 0.85 9.83 -20.31
N VAL A 60 1.79 9.06 -19.77
CA VAL A 60 2.90 8.46 -20.53
C VAL A 60 2.97 6.97 -20.24
N GLY A 61 2.78 6.13 -21.27
CA GLY A 61 3.08 4.70 -21.22
C GLY A 61 4.51 4.42 -21.66
N SER A 62 5.17 3.42 -21.08
CA SER A 62 6.53 3.05 -21.46
C SER A 62 6.78 1.55 -21.27
N THR A 63 7.30 0.88 -22.30
CA THR A 63 7.74 -0.50 -22.24
C THR A 63 9.21 -0.54 -21.83
N ASN A 64 9.48 -0.97 -20.60
CA ASN A 64 10.83 -1.24 -20.06
C ASN A 64 11.88 -0.11 -20.21
N ASP A 65 11.46 1.12 -20.57
CA ASP A 65 12.38 2.27 -20.63
C ASP A 65 12.27 3.14 -19.37
N TYR A 66 13.08 2.82 -18.39
CA TYR A 66 13.13 3.56 -17.13
C TYR A 66 13.64 5.00 -17.26
N LYS A 67 14.21 5.42 -18.42
CA LYS A 67 14.54 6.85 -18.64
C LYS A 67 13.29 7.71 -18.57
N MET A 68 12.15 7.17 -18.99
CA MET A 68 10.86 7.87 -18.91
C MET A 68 10.42 8.17 -17.48
N THR A 69 10.95 7.45 -16.49
CA THR A 69 10.65 7.65 -15.07
C THR A 69 11.50 8.74 -14.42
N ALA A 70 12.47 9.32 -15.14
CA ALA A 70 13.43 10.24 -14.58
C ALA A 70 12.77 11.44 -13.88
N ASN A 71 13.35 11.80 -12.70
CA ASN A 71 12.90 12.90 -11.85
C ASN A 71 11.47 12.76 -11.31
N SER A 72 10.99 11.54 -11.10
CA SER A 72 9.71 11.32 -10.39
C SER A 72 9.82 11.77 -8.94
N ASP A 73 8.77 12.45 -8.45
CA ASP A 73 8.63 12.81 -7.04
C ASP A 73 8.21 11.61 -6.20
N VAL A 74 7.33 10.78 -6.77
CA VAL A 74 6.85 9.53 -6.15
C VAL A 74 6.92 8.40 -7.17
N VAL A 75 7.33 7.22 -6.70
CA VAL A 75 7.28 5.97 -7.48
C VAL A 75 6.43 4.95 -6.74
N VAL A 76 5.40 4.45 -7.39
CA VAL A 76 4.52 3.39 -6.87
C VAL A 76 4.90 2.06 -7.51
N ILE A 77 5.33 1.08 -6.72
CA ILE A 77 5.75 -0.24 -7.22
C ILE A 77 4.63 -1.26 -7.01
N THR A 78 3.94 -1.59 -8.09
CA THR A 78 2.89 -2.62 -8.11
C THR A 78 3.34 -3.90 -8.82
N SER A 79 4.55 -3.88 -9.40
CA SER A 79 5.12 -5.00 -10.13
C SER A 79 5.45 -6.16 -9.21
N GLY A 80 5.04 -7.35 -9.61
CA GLY A 80 5.22 -8.61 -8.91
C GLY A 80 4.29 -9.66 -9.50
N ILE A 81 4.57 -10.92 -9.22
CA ILE A 81 3.68 -12.02 -9.62
C ILE A 81 2.74 -12.40 -8.46
N PRO A 82 1.49 -12.75 -8.75
CA PRO A 82 0.62 -13.36 -7.75
C PRO A 82 1.08 -14.80 -7.47
N ARG A 83 0.71 -15.32 -6.31
CA ARG A 83 0.96 -16.74 -5.98
C ARG A 83 0.21 -17.65 -6.96
N LYS A 84 0.94 -18.54 -7.62
CA LYS A 84 0.37 -19.54 -8.53
C LYS A 84 0.04 -20.82 -7.76
N PRO A 85 -0.91 -21.65 -8.23
CA PRO A 85 -1.13 -22.98 -7.69
C PRO A 85 0.17 -23.81 -7.69
N GLY A 86 0.47 -24.45 -6.57
CA GLY A 86 1.70 -25.25 -6.39
C GLY A 86 2.96 -24.46 -6.02
N MET A 87 2.95 -23.15 -6.09
CA MET A 87 4.09 -22.31 -5.71
C MET A 87 4.23 -22.24 -4.19
N THR A 88 5.43 -22.48 -3.66
CA THR A 88 5.73 -22.29 -2.25
C THR A 88 5.78 -20.81 -1.89
N ARG A 89 5.80 -20.51 -0.59
CA ARG A 89 5.93 -19.12 -0.11
C ARG A 89 7.32 -18.57 -0.42
N GLU A 90 8.34 -19.39 -0.27
CA GLU A 90 9.75 -19.06 -0.53
C GLU A 90 9.97 -18.76 -2.02
N GLU A 91 9.42 -19.55 -2.92
CA GLU A 91 9.48 -19.30 -4.36
C GLU A 91 8.82 -17.99 -4.77
N LEU A 92 7.66 -17.68 -4.18
CA LEU A 92 6.99 -16.40 -4.42
C LEU A 92 7.84 -15.23 -3.94
N ILE A 93 8.38 -15.33 -2.72
CA ILE A 93 9.23 -14.28 -2.12
C ILE A 93 10.48 -14.11 -2.98
N GLY A 94 11.15 -15.21 -3.38
CA GLY A 94 12.36 -15.16 -4.20
C GLY A 94 12.14 -14.47 -5.53
N THR A 95 11.06 -14.84 -6.24
CA THR A 95 10.71 -14.22 -7.51
C THR A 95 10.42 -12.72 -7.35
N ASN A 96 9.59 -12.36 -6.40
CA ASN A 96 9.21 -10.96 -6.19
C ASN A 96 10.36 -10.13 -5.59
N ALA A 97 11.26 -10.72 -4.82
CA ALA A 97 12.48 -10.07 -4.36
C ALA A 97 13.42 -9.71 -5.52
N GLY A 98 13.60 -10.61 -6.48
CA GLY A 98 14.37 -10.34 -7.69
C GLY A 98 13.77 -9.18 -8.52
N ILE A 99 12.45 -9.19 -8.71
CA ILE A 99 11.72 -8.10 -9.39
C ILE A 99 11.92 -6.79 -8.63
N MET A 100 11.70 -6.77 -7.31
CA MET A 100 11.84 -5.58 -6.47
C MET A 100 13.25 -4.98 -6.56
N LYS A 101 14.30 -5.80 -6.47
CA LYS A 101 15.70 -5.31 -6.58
C LYS A 101 15.96 -4.65 -7.92
N GLY A 102 15.59 -5.28 -9.02
CA GLY A 102 15.75 -4.71 -10.35
C GLY A 102 14.98 -3.39 -10.56
N VAL A 103 13.77 -3.29 -10.01
CA VAL A 103 12.99 -2.05 -10.04
C VAL A 103 13.67 -0.96 -9.20
N ILE A 104 14.10 -1.27 -7.97
CA ILE A 104 14.76 -0.31 -7.07
C ILE A 104 16.06 0.22 -7.69
N GLU A 105 16.91 -0.63 -8.28
CA GLU A 105 18.13 -0.21 -8.98
C GLU A 105 17.85 0.83 -10.06
N ASN A 106 16.83 0.58 -10.89
CA ASN A 106 16.43 1.52 -11.93
C ASN A 106 15.82 2.82 -11.36
N VAL A 107 14.97 2.71 -10.34
CA VAL A 107 14.35 3.88 -9.69
C VAL A 107 15.42 4.78 -9.09
N ILE A 108 16.41 4.25 -8.39
CA ILE A 108 17.50 5.03 -7.79
C ILE A 108 18.32 5.72 -8.88
N LYS A 109 18.58 5.01 -9.98
CA LYS A 109 19.37 5.55 -11.11
C LYS A 109 18.71 6.78 -11.74
N TYR A 110 17.39 6.77 -11.94
CA TYR A 110 16.69 7.82 -12.68
C TYR A 110 15.91 8.80 -11.79
N SER A 111 15.54 8.38 -10.59
CA SER A 111 14.76 9.18 -9.63
C SER A 111 15.29 9.05 -8.20
N PRO A 112 16.58 9.43 -7.94
CA PRO A 112 17.24 9.19 -6.64
C PRO A 112 16.61 9.95 -5.47
N ARG A 113 15.74 10.92 -5.75
CA ARG A 113 15.04 11.71 -4.74
C ARG A 113 13.60 11.28 -4.51
N ALA A 114 13.10 10.31 -5.26
CA ALA A 114 11.73 9.85 -5.16
C ALA A 114 11.38 9.28 -3.79
N ILE A 115 10.12 9.43 -3.40
CA ILE A 115 9.51 8.64 -2.34
C ILE A 115 8.92 7.39 -2.99
N ILE A 116 9.18 6.23 -2.40
CA ILE A 116 8.77 4.93 -2.96
C ILE A 116 7.62 4.38 -2.14
N ILE A 117 6.52 4.03 -2.83
CA ILE A 117 5.37 3.32 -2.24
C ILE A 117 5.36 1.90 -2.79
N VAL A 118 5.52 0.92 -1.91
CA VAL A 118 5.47 -0.51 -2.24
C VAL A 118 4.05 -1.03 -2.08
N VAL A 119 3.54 -1.69 -3.13
CA VAL A 119 2.20 -2.31 -3.16
C VAL A 119 2.29 -3.81 -3.39
N ALA A 120 3.36 -4.26 -4.07
CA ALA A 120 3.59 -5.67 -4.39
C ALA A 120 3.72 -6.55 -3.14
N ASN A 121 3.20 -7.80 -3.22
CA ASN A 121 3.18 -8.76 -2.12
C ASN A 121 4.32 -9.82 -2.19
N PRO A 122 4.79 -10.28 -1.00
CA PRO A 122 4.37 -9.92 0.37
C PRO A 122 4.88 -8.53 0.76
N MET A 123 3.94 -7.59 1.00
CA MET A 123 4.18 -6.17 1.01
C MET A 123 5.17 -5.73 2.12
N ASP A 124 5.01 -6.21 3.35
CA ASP A 124 5.90 -5.83 4.47
C ASP A 124 7.35 -6.26 4.20
N THR A 125 7.52 -7.49 3.73
CA THR A 125 8.84 -8.07 3.39
C THR A 125 9.47 -7.35 2.20
N LEU A 126 8.69 -7.04 1.15
CA LEU A 126 9.21 -6.31 0.00
C LEU A 126 9.51 -4.84 0.31
N THR A 127 8.77 -4.22 1.25
CA THR A 127 9.10 -2.88 1.77
C THR A 127 10.42 -2.89 2.54
N TYR A 128 10.64 -3.91 3.37
CA TYR A 128 11.90 -4.11 4.08
C TYR A 128 13.06 -4.31 3.10
N LEU A 129 12.89 -5.19 2.10
CA LEU A 129 13.88 -5.40 1.04
C LEU A 129 14.18 -4.11 0.26
N ALA A 130 13.14 -3.36 -0.15
CA ALA A 130 13.29 -2.09 -0.87
C ALA A 130 14.11 -1.09 -0.06
N LEU A 131 13.87 -0.99 1.26
CA LEU A 131 14.65 -0.13 2.14
C LEU A 131 16.12 -0.56 2.17
N LYS A 132 16.40 -1.84 2.40
CA LYS A 132 17.78 -2.35 2.50
C LYS A 132 18.54 -2.24 1.17
N ALA A 133 17.87 -2.54 0.05
CA ALA A 133 18.48 -2.50 -1.28
C ALA A 133 18.67 -1.08 -1.82
N SER A 134 17.80 -0.14 -1.45
CA SER A 134 17.85 1.22 -1.98
C SER A 134 18.95 2.09 -1.35
N GLY A 135 19.30 1.85 -0.09
CA GLY A 135 20.11 2.78 0.69
C GLY A 135 19.46 4.14 0.94
N LEU A 136 18.18 4.31 0.60
CA LEU A 136 17.45 5.55 0.85
C LEU A 136 17.10 5.70 2.33
N PRO A 137 16.90 6.94 2.81
CA PRO A 137 16.41 7.19 4.15
C PRO A 137 15.06 6.50 4.41
N LYS A 138 14.86 5.96 5.61
CA LYS A 138 13.68 5.19 6.00
C LYS A 138 12.34 5.91 5.76
N ASN A 139 12.34 7.23 5.82
CA ASN A 139 11.14 8.03 5.59
C ASN A 139 10.69 8.06 4.11
N ARG A 140 11.52 7.60 3.17
CA ARG A 140 11.19 7.59 1.74
C ARG A 140 10.68 6.23 1.24
N ILE A 141 10.67 5.21 2.05
CA ILE A 141 10.18 3.87 1.68
C ILE A 141 8.94 3.56 2.52
N ILE A 142 7.82 3.36 1.87
CA ILE A 142 6.50 3.19 2.49
C ILE A 142 5.80 2.00 1.86
N GLY A 143 5.20 1.13 2.67
CA GLY A 143 4.32 0.09 2.17
C GLY A 143 2.84 0.48 2.33
N MET A 144 2.01 0.22 1.31
CA MET A 144 0.63 0.71 1.26
C MET A 144 -0.34 -0.05 2.19
N GLY A 145 -0.09 -1.28 2.59
CA GLY A 145 -0.98 -2.23 3.30
C GLY A 145 -2.11 -1.66 4.17
N GLY A 146 -1.76 -1.01 5.29
CA GLY A 146 -2.74 -0.53 6.27
C GLY A 146 -3.74 0.49 5.73
N ALA A 147 -3.40 1.29 4.74
CA ALA A 147 -4.32 2.21 4.08
C ALA A 147 -5.50 1.46 3.43
N LEU A 148 -5.20 0.38 2.72
CA LEU A 148 -6.20 -0.50 2.11
C LEU A 148 -7.01 -1.26 3.17
N ASP A 149 -6.32 -1.87 4.15
CA ASP A 149 -6.98 -2.68 5.18
C ASP A 149 -7.94 -1.84 6.03
N SER A 150 -7.54 -0.60 6.33
CA SER A 150 -8.42 0.35 7.03
C SER A 150 -9.64 0.75 6.20
N SER A 151 -9.51 0.87 4.88
CA SER A 151 -10.68 1.13 4.02
C SER A 151 -11.69 -0.03 4.06
N ARG A 152 -11.20 -1.27 4.05
CA ARG A 152 -12.04 -2.47 4.22
C ARG A 152 -12.72 -2.47 5.59
N PHE A 153 -11.97 -2.18 6.65
CA PHE A 153 -12.49 -2.12 8.01
C PHE A 153 -13.61 -1.07 8.14
N LYS A 154 -13.42 0.12 7.60
CA LYS A 154 -14.45 1.17 7.57
C LYS A 154 -15.71 0.72 6.83
N CYS A 155 -15.59 -0.01 5.72
CA CYS A 155 -16.74 -0.58 5.01
C CYS A 155 -17.56 -1.54 5.89
N TYR A 156 -16.90 -2.44 6.62
CA TYR A 156 -17.59 -3.40 7.49
C TYR A 156 -18.12 -2.74 8.75
N LEU A 157 -17.43 -1.75 9.32
CA LEU A 157 -17.93 -0.94 10.42
C LEU A 157 -19.19 -0.15 10.00
N ALA A 158 -19.22 0.46 8.82
CA ALA A 158 -20.38 1.15 8.30
C ALA A 158 -21.60 0.23 8.21
N LYS A 159 -21.41 -1.01 7.72
CA LYS A 159 -22.45 -2.04 7.69
C LYS A 159 -22.91 -2.45 9.10
N ALA A 160 -21.97 -2.62 10.04
CA ALA A 160 -22.27 -3.03 11.41
C ALA A 160 -23.04 -1.96 12.19
N THR A 161 -22.71 -0.69 12.00
CA THR A 161 -23.30 0.47 12.70
C THR A 161 -24.52 1.06 12.01
N GLY A 162 -24.71 0.79 10.71
CA GLY A 162 -25.73 1.44 9.87
C GLY A 162 -25.40 2.90 9.52
N ALA A 163 -24.19 3.36 9.81
CA ALA A 163 -23.77 4.73 9.52
C ALA A 163 -23.36 4.91 8.05
N ASN A 164 -23.40 6.16 7.57
CA ASN A 164 -22.77 6.50 6.29
C ASN A 164 -21.26 6.23 6.36
N ILE A 165 -20.72 5.57 5.35
CA ILE A 165 -19.32 5.15 5.31
C ILE A 165 -18.33 6.30 5.48
N ASN A 166 -18.68 7.50 4.99
CA ASN A 166 -17.83 8.69 5.10
C ASN A 166 -17.78 9.28 6.53
N ASN A 167 -18.67 8.83 7.41
CA ASN A 167 -18.71 9.23 8.82
C ASN A 167 -17.99 8.23 9.73
N VAL A 168 -17.51 7.11 9.16
CA VAL A 168 -16.86 6.05 9.94
C VAL A 168 -15.34 6.20 9.87
N ASP A 169 -14.72 6.25 11.04
CA ASP A 169 -13.28 6.13 11.19
C ASP A 169 -12.90 4.80 11.80
N GLY A 170 -11.83 4.22 11.27
CA GLY A 170 -11.28 2.95 11.71
C GLY A 170 -9.87 2.77 11.15
N MET A 171 -9.05 2.06 11.89
CA MET A 171 -7.63 1.89 11.59
C MET A 171 -7.24 0.43 11.73
N VAL A 172 -6.41 -0.05 10.81
CA VAL A 172 -5.78 -1.37 10.85
C VAL A 172 -4.28 -1.18 10.90
N ILE A 173 -3.62 -1.85 11.86
CA ILE A 173 -2.16 -1.88 12.03
C ILE A 173 -1.65 -3.32 11.94
N GLY A 174 -0.34 -3.51 12.11
CA GLY A 174 0.29 -4.83 12.01
C GLY A 174 0.70 -5.18 10.59
N GLY A 175 1.08 -6.43 10.35
CA GLY A 175 1.46 -6.95 9.04
C GLY A 175 0.28 -7.02 8.08
N HIS A 176 0.55 -6.87 6.77
CA HIS A 176 -0.48 -6.92 5.72
C HIS A 176 -0.77 -8.38 5.30
N GLY A 177 -1.38 -9.14 6.18
CA GLY A 177 -1.77 -10.53 5.93
C GLY A 177 -3.01 -10.90 6.75
N ASP A 178 -3.78 -11.88 6.27
CA ASP A 178 -5.07 -12.27 6.86
C ASP A 178 -5.00 -12.64 8.35
N THR A 179 -3.83 -13.09 8.83
CA THR A 179 -3.58 -13.47 10.22
C THR A 179 -2.73 -12.48 11.01
N THR A 180 -2.23 -11.44 10.36
CA THR A 180 -1.27 -10.49 10.97
C THR A 180 -1.81 -9.07 11.10
N MET A 181 -2.86 -8.71 10.38
CA MET A 181 -3.49 -7.41 10.51
C MET A 181 -4.33 -7.31 11.80
N ILE A 182 -4.40 -6.13 12.36
CA ILE A 182 -5.07 -5.85 13.63
C ILE A 182 -6.02 -4.66 13.45
N PRO A 183 -7.31 -4.90 13.16
CA PRO A 183 -8.33 -3.87 13.16
C PRO A 183 -8.58 -3.35 14.58
N LEU A 184 -8.37 -2.05 14.80
CA LEU A 184 -8.44 -1.41 16.11
C LEU A 184 -9.88 -0.94 16.40
N VAL A 185 -10.72 -1.84 16.94
CA VAL A 185 -12.09 -1.48 17.35
C VAL A 185 -12.06 -0.44 18.46
N SER A 186 -11.07 -0.48 19.35
CA SER A 186 -10.91 0.48 20.46
C SER A 186 -10.75 1.93 20.01
N LYS A 187 -10.34 2.14 18.75
CA LYS A 187 -10.10 3.46 18.13
C LYS A 187 -11.13 3.80 17.05
N ALA A 188 -12.07 2.88 16.76
CA ALA A 188 -13.06 3.08 15.72
C ALA A 188 -14.22 3.97 16.19
N THR A 189 -14.64 4.91 15.33
CA THR A 189 -15.68 5.88 15.66
C THR A 189 -16.63 6.13 14.49
N VAL A 190 -17.80 6.67 14.81
CA VAL A 190 -18.70 7.33 13.86
C VAL A 190 -18.73 8.81 14.24
N ASN A 191 -18.12 9.68 13.43
CA ASN A 191 -17.97 11.11 13.73
C ASN A 191 -17.45 11.39 15.16
N GLY A 192 -16.43 10.64 15.59
CA GLY A 192 -15.82 10.80 16.92
C GLY A 192 -16.53 10.07 18.07
N VAL A 193 -17.72 9.49 17.83
CA VAL A 193 -18.42 8.67 18.83
C VAL A 193 -18.01 7.20 18.68
N PRO A 194 -17.60 6.50 19.75
CA PRO A 194 -17.17 5.10 19.67
C PRO A 194 -18.18 4.19 18.98
N VAL A 195 -17.73 3.33 18.07
CA VAL A 195 -18.60 2.39 17.33
C VAL A 195 -19.40 1.45 18.23
N SER A 196 -18.94 1.20 19.46
CA SER A 196 -19.63 0.40 20.47
C SER A 196 -20.98 0.98 20.93
N GLN A 197 -21.22 2.27 20.67
CA GLN A 197 -22.53 2.90 20.93
C GLN A 197 -23.55 2.64 19.80
N PHE A 198 -23.10 2.19 18.63
CA PHE A 198 -23.95 1.98 17.46
C PHE A 198 -24.13 0.50 17.09
N ALA A 199 -23.20 -0.37 17.52
CA ALA A 199 -23.22 -1.78 17.16
C ALA A 199 -22.88 -2.67 18.35
N SER A 200 -23.52 -3.85 18.41
CA SER A 200 -23.22 -4.85 19.43
C SER A 200 -21.79 -5.41 19.26
N LYS A 201 -21.21 -5.91 20.35
CA LYS A 201 -19.90 -6.57 20.35
C LYS A 201 -19.79 -7.62 19.25
N LYS A 202 -20.82 -8.48 19.09
CA LYS A 202 -20.86 -9.52 18.05
C LYS A 202 -20.74 -8.93 16.64
N LYS A 203 -21.47 -7.86 16.31
CA LYS A 203 -21.38 -7.20 14.99
C LYS A 203 -20.00 -6.57 14.73
N LEU A 204 -19.35 -6.04 15.77
CA LEU A 204 -18.01 -5.49 15.67
C LEU A 204 -16.96 -6.59 15.48
N GLU A 205 -17.09 -7.73 16.16
CA GLU A 205 -16.25 -8.91 15.96
C GLU A 205 -16.40 -9.48 14.53
N GLU A 206 -17.62 -9.52 14.00
CA GLU A 206 -17.88 -9.89 12.60
C GLU A 206 -17.23 -8.90 11.61
N ALA A 207 -17.26 -7.60 11.89
CA ALA A 207 -16.57 -6.60 11.07
C ALA A 207 -15.06 -6.80 11.06
N VAL A 208 -14.45 -7.11 12.21
CA VAL A 208 -13.03 -7.46 12.33
C VAL A 208 -12.72 -8.71 11.50
N ALA A 209 -13.44 -9.80 11.70
CA ALA A 209 -13.23 -11.06 10.99
C ALA A 209 -13.33 -10.89 9.47
N ASN A 210 -14.37 -10.18 9.00
CA ASN A 210 -14.54 -9.89 7.57
C ASN A 210 -13.44 -9.00 7.00
N THR A 211 -12.90 -8.08 7.80
CA THR A 211 -11.75 -7.25 7.39
C THR A 211 -10.52 -8.12 7.15
N MET A 212 -10.21 -9.00 8.08
CA MET A 212 -9.03 -9.86 8.05
C MET A 212 -9.03 -10.77 6.80
N VAL A 213 -10.18 -11.35 6.44
CA VAL A 213 -10.29 -12.23 5.26
C VAL A 213 -10.72 -11.50 3.98
N GLY A 214 -10.80 -10.17 4.01
CA GLY A 214 -11.35 -9.37 2.90
C GLY A 214 -10.62 -9.58 1.58
N GLY A 215 -9.30 -9.75 1.60
CA GLY A 215 -8.50 -10.05 0.42
C GLY A 215 -8.82 -11.42 -0.19
N ALA A 216 -8.87 -12.46 0.65
CA ALA A 216 -9.21 -13.82 0.25
C ALA A 216 -10.66 -13.92 -0.29
N THR A 217 -11.60 -13.23 0.38
CA THR A 217 -13.00 -13.17 -0.05
C THR A 217 -13.13 -12.58 -1.46
N LEU A 218 -12.46 -11.45 -1.73
CA LEU A 218 -12.47 -10.84 -3.07
C LEU A 218 -11.84 -11.77 -4.11
N THR A 219 -10.70 -12.38 -3.80
CA THR A 219 -10.05 -13.33 -4.71
C THR A 219 -10.96 -14.50 -5.06
N LYS A 220 -11.73 -15.02 -4.09
CA LYS A 220 -12.72 -16.08 -4.33
C LYS A 220 -13.86 -15.61 -5.25
N LEU A 221 -14.32 -14.36 -5.10
CA LEU A 221 -15.46 -13.83 -5.86
C LEU A 221 -15.11 -13.44 -7.29
N ILE A 222 -13.94 -12.84 -7.52
CA ILE A 222 -13.54 -12.27 -8.81
C ILE A 222 -12.44 -13.07 -9.53
N GLY A 223 -11.95 -14.16 -8.92
CA GLY A 223 -10.94 -15.05 -9.50
C GLY A 223 -9.51 -14.49 -9.49
N THR A 224 -9.30 -13.30 -8.96
CA THR A 224 -7.99 -12.64 -8.87
C THR A 224 -7.94 -11.66 -7.69
N SER A 225 -6.76 -11.09 -7.40
CA SER A 225 -6.62 -10.10 -6.34
C SER A 225 -7.41 -8.81 -6.65
N ALA A 226 -7.88 -8.13 -5.61
CA ALA A 226 -8.51 -6.81 -5.72
C ALA A 226 -7.58 -5.80 -6.41
N TRP A 227 -8.13 -4.84 -7.14
CA TRP A 227 -7.35 -3.79 -7.82
C TRP A 227 -7.91 -2.37 -7.64
N TYR A 228 -9.23 -2.18 -7.56
CA TYR A 228 -9.83 -0.84 -7.39
C TYR A 228 -9.41 -0.17 -6.08
N ALA A 229 -9.65 -0.82 -4.96
CA ALA A 229 -9.32 -0.27 -3.64
C ALA A 229 -7.81 -0.14 -3.41
N PRO A 230 -6.94 -1.11 -3.78
CA PRO A 230 -5.49 -0.94 -3.71
C PRO A 230 -4.97 0.22 -4.57
N GLY A 231 -5.46 0.37 -5.79
CA GLY A 231 -5.10 1.48 -6.67
C GLY A 231 -5.52 2.83 -6.10
N ALA A 232 -6.74 2.94 -5.56
CA ALA A 232 -7.23 4.14 -4.90
C ALA A 232 -6.45 4.46 -3.61
N ALA A 233 -6.10 3.45 -2.81
CA ALA A 233 -5.30 3.62 -1.59
C ALA A 233 -3.90 4.15 -1.90
N ALA A 234 -3.22 3.58 -2.90
CA ALA A 234 -1.93 4.08 -3.36
C ALA A 234 -2.02 5.52 -3.89
N SER A 235 -3.02 5.83 -4.71
CA SER A 235 -3.26 7.19 -5.22
C SER A 235 -3.50 8.20 -4.08
N MET A 236 -4.28 7.84 -3.05
CA MET A 236 -4.50 8.68 -1.87
C MET A 236 -3.18 8.98 -1.12
N MET A 237 -2.28 8.00 -1.02
CA MET A 237 -0.98 8.21 -0.38
C MET A 237 -0.07 9.10 -1.25
N VAL A 238 -0.08 8.95 -2.57
CA VAL A 238 0.61 9.85 -3.51
C VAL A 238 0.12 11.28 -3.36
N GLU A 239 -1.20 11.48 -3.32
CA GLU A 239 -1.83 12.79 -3.12
C GLU A 239 -1.39 13.44 -1.78
N ALA A 240 -1.38 12.66 -0.69
CA ALA A 240 -0.93 13.12 0.61
C ALA A 240 0.54 13.60 0.60
N ILE A 241 1.39 12.96 -0.18
CA ILE A 241 2.81 13.32 -0.35
C ILE A 241 2.94 14.59 -1.20
N LEU A 242 2.38 14.58 -2.41
CA LEU A 242 2.56 15.67 -3.38
C LEU A 242 1.95 17.01 -2.89
N HIS A 243 0.80 16.93 -2.24
CA HIS A 243 0.08 18.11 -1.72
C HIS A 243 0.44 18.44 -0.27
N ASP A 244 1.44 17.76 0.30
CA ASP A 244 1.90 17.97 1.69
C ASP A 244 0.77 17.95 2.74
N GLN A 245 -0.17 17.02 2.59
CA GLN A 245 -1.42 17.04 3.38
C GLN A 245 -1.21 16.74 4.88
N LYS A 246 -0.04 16.26 5.30
CA LYS A 246 0.23 15.82 6.68
C LYS A 246 -0.80 14.83 7.21
N LYS A 247 -1.29 13.98 6.34
CA LYS A 247 -2.35 13.03 6.63
C LYS A 247 -1.83 11.89 7.49
N ILE A 248 -2.57 11.52 8.52
CA ILE A 248 -2.28 10.30 9.29
C ILE A 248 -2.84 9.10 8.52
N VAL A 249 -1.95 8.22 8.08
CA VAL A 249 -2.30 7.03 7.30
C VAL A 249 -1.65 5.82 7.95
N PRO A 250 -2.40 4.75 8.26
CA PRO A 250 -1.81 3.47 8.59
C PRO A 250 -1.09 2.91 7.37
N CYS A 251 0.21 2.72 7.49
CA CYS A 251 1.04 2.21 6.40
C CYS A 251 2.26 1.47 6.96
N CYS A 252 2.88 0.63 6.13
CA CYS A 252 4.07 -0.11 6.53
C CYS A 252 5.28 0.83 6.58
N CYS A 253 5.83 0.99 7.78
CA CYS A 253 6.96 1.85 8.08
C CYS A 253 8.10 1.03 8.70
N TYR A 254 9.34 1.43 8.44
CA TYR A 254 10.48 0.89 9.18
C TYR A 254 10.49 1.44 10.61
N LEU A 255 10.50 0.52 11.58
CA LEU A 255 10.54 0.84 13.00
C LEU A 255 11.96 0.67 13.57
N ASP A 256 12.36 1.62 14.40
CA ASP A 256 13.64 1.64 15.11
C ASP A 256 13.45 2.01 16.58
N GLY A 257 12.57 1.28 17.27
CA GLY A 257 12.21 1.45 18.67
C GLY A 257 10.74 1.81 18.89
N GLU A 258 10.04 2.31 17.88
CA GLU A 258 8.61 2.60 17.97
C GLU A 258 7.83 1.30 18.21
N TYR A 259 6.77 1.38 19.05
CA TYR A 259 5.96 0.22 19.47
C TYR A 259 6.77 -0.94 20.06
N GLY A 260 7.99 -0.67 20.60
CA GLY A 260 8.90 -1.70 21.09
C GLY A 260 9.50 -2.60 20.01
N GLN A 261 9.38 -2.21 18.73
CA GLN A 261 9.88 -2.97 17.60
C GLN A 261 11.12 -2.30 16.99
N LYS A 262 12.05 -3.10 16.50
CA LYS A 262 13.28 -2.63 15.87
C LYS A 262 13.61 -3.49 14.64
N ASP A 263 14.20 -2.85 13.61
CA ASP A 263 14.63 -3.48 12.37
C ASP A 263 13.53 -4.31 11.69
N ILE A 264 12.39 -3.67 11.45
CA ILE A 264 11.23 -4.28 10.80
C ILE A 264 10.43 -3.22 10.06
N CYS A 265 9.88 -3.57 8.91
CA CYS A 265 8.82 -2.82 8.25
C CYS A 265 7.47 -3.45 8.59
N ILE A 266 6.58 -2.69 9.21
CA ILE A 266 5.26 -3.16 9.64
C ILE A 266 4.26 -2.00 9.68
N GLY A 267 2.97 -2.30 9.54
CA GLY A 267 1.89 -1.31 9.51
C GLY A 267 1.69 -0.60 10.83
N VAL A 268 1.85 0.72 10.83
CA VAL A 268 1.58 1.63 11.97
C VAL A 268 1.01 2.95 11.45
N PRO A 269 0.32 3.75 12.28
CA PRO A 269 -0.10 5.09 11.88
C PRO A 269 1.12 5.99 11.69
N ALA A 270 1.16 6.67 10.55
CA ALA A 270 2.22 7.64 10.25
C ALA A 270 1.66 8.92 9.63
N VAL A 271 2.27 10.04 9.94
CA VAL A 271 2.04 11.30 9.24
C VAL A 271 2.77 11.26 7.92
N ILE A 272 2.03 11.33 6.81
CA ILE A 272 2.56 11.36 5.46
C ILE A 272 2.43 12.77 4.89
N GLY A 273 3.54 13.30 4.41
CA GLY A 273 3.63 14.59 3.76
C GLY A 273 4.75 14.62 2.72
N ARG A 274 5.17 15.81 2.31
CA ARG A 274 6.14 16.02 1.23
C ARG A 274 7.48 15.31 1.42
N LYS A 275 7.86 15.00 2.66
CA LYS A 275 9.09 14.29 2.98
C LYS A 275 8.90 12.76 3.06
N GLY A 276 7.73 12.24 2.72
CA GLY A 276 7.33 10.87 2.94
C GLY A 276 6.79 10.65 4.35
N ILE A 277 7.29 9.68 5.09
CA ILE A 277 6.95 9.48 6.51
C ILE A 277 7.62 10.58 7.33
N GLU A 278 6.84 11.48 7.89
CA GLU A 278 7.38 12.59 8.68
C GLU A 278 7.39 12.29 10.18
N LYS A 279 6.46 11.45 10.62
CA LYS A 279 6.37 11.02 12.02
C LYS A 279 5.59 9.71 12.10
N ILE A 280 6.08 8.76 12.89
CA ILE A 280 5.30 7.61 13.34
C ILE A 280 4.47 8.06 14.54
N VAL A 281 3.15 7.86 14.46
CA VAL A 281 2.22 8.25 15.51
C VAL A 281 2.07 7.08 16.48
N LYS A 282 2.50 7.25 17.73
CA LYS A 282 2.23 6.27 18.79
C LYS A 282 0.82 6.47 19.30
N ILE A 283 0.02 5.41 19.25
CA ILE A 283 -1.32 5.35 19.83
C ILE A 283 -1.32 4.36 20.98
N ASP A 284 -2.14 4.63 22.00
CA ASP A 284 -2.32 3.70 23.11
C ASP A 284 -3.13 2.49 22.64
N LEU A 285 -2.49 1.34 22.67
CA LEU A 285 -3.10 0.05 22.39
C LEU A 285 -3.62 -0.56 23.70
N THR A 286 -4.74 -1.28 23.63
CA THR A 286 -5.14 -2.14 24.73
C THR A 286 -4.10 -3.26 24.91
N LYS A 287 -4.11 -3.92 26.09
CA LYS A 287 -3.18 -5.04 26.34
C LYS A 287 -3.29 -6.12 25.26
N GLU A 288 -4.51 -6.48 24.89
CA GLU A 288 -4.77 -7.48 23.85
C GLU A 288 -4.25 -7.03 22.47
N GLU A 289 -4.46 -5.76 22.09
CA GLU A 289 -3.98 -5.20 20.82
C GLU A 289 -2.44 -5.15 20.79
N ALA A 290 -1.79 -4.82 21.92
CA ALA A 290 -0.33 -4.83 22.03
C ALA A 290 0.25 -6.24 21.91
N GLU A 291 -0.37 -7.24 22.52
CA GLU A 291 0.01 -8.65 22.39
C GLU A 291 -0.13 -9.15 20.95
N LYS A 292 -1.25 -8.80 20.28
CA LYS A 292 -1.46 -9.09 18.86
C LYS A 292 -0.42 -8.40 17.98
N PHE A 293 -0.04 -7.16 18.30
CA PHE A 293 0.97 -6.43 17.54
C PHE A 293 2.34 -7.08 17.65
N ALA A 294 2.74 -7.53 18.84
CA ALA A 294 3.98 -8.28 19.03
C ALA A 294 3.99 -9.59 18.22
N ALA A 295 2.91 -10.36 18.30
CA ALA A 295 2.77 -11.60 17.52
C ALA A 295 2.79 -11.36 16.00
N SER A 296 2.17 -10.28 15.55
CA SER A 296 2.19 -9.82 14.14
C SER A 296 3.62 -9.48 13.70
N ALA A 297 4.37 -8.75 14.52
CA ALA A 297 5.76 -8.40 14.24
C ALA A 297 6.64 -9.66 14.12
N ASP A 298 6.46 -10.64 14.98
CA ASP A 298 7.19 -11.91 14.92
C ASP A 298 6.87 -12.69 13.64
N ALA A 299 5.62 -12.68 13.19
CA ALA A 299 5.24 -13.33 11.94
C ALA A 299 5.86 -12.62 10.72
N VAL A 300 5.93 -11.30 10.71
CA VAL A 300 6.62 -10.53 9.66
C VAL A 300 8.11 -10.82 9.67
N ARG A 301 8.78 -10.88 10.85
CA ARG A 301 10.20 -11.24 10.94
C ARG A 301 10.49 -12.63 10.38
N LYS A 302 9.64 -13.61 10.67
CA LYS A 302 9.78 -14.96 10.10
C LYS A 302 9.73 -14.91 8.56
N THR A 303 8.90 -14.04 7.99
CA THR A 303 8.85 -13.86 6.54
C THR A 303 10.09 -13.13 6.01
N ASN A 304 10.59 -12.13 6.72
CA ASN A 304 11.82 -11.42 6.35
C ASN A 304 13.05 -12.32 6.39
N ASN A 305 13.12 -13.29 7.32
CA ASN A 305 14.24 -14.24 7.40
C ASN A 305 14.40 -15.07 6.11
N ILE A 306 13.31 -15.33 5.39
CA ILE A 306 13.37 -15.97 4.08
C ILE A 306 14.27 -15.20 3.11
N LEU A 307 14.28 -13.85 3.17
CA LEU A 307 15.17 -13.05 2.33
C LEU A 307 16.66 -13.35 2.54
N HIS A 308 17.06 -13.66 3.78
CA HIS A 308 18.43 -14.07 4.10
C HIS A 308 18.71 -15.52 3.65
N GLU A 309 17.76 -16.43 3.85
CA GLU A 309 17.87 -17.83 3.43
C GLU A 309 18.05 -17.96 1.91
N ILE A 310 17.32 -17.16 1.13
CA ILE A 310 17.43 -17.12 -0.34
C ILE A 310 18.53 -16.16 -0.85
N LYS A 311 19.33 -15.59 0.04
CA LYS A 311 20.40 -14.61 -0.29
C LYS A 311 19.91 -13.38 -1.09
N ALA A 312 18.70 -12.94 -0.81
CA ALA A 312 18.18 -11.70 -1.37
C ALA A 312 18.61 -10.45 -0.54
N LEU A 313 19.04 -10.69 0.69
CA LEU A 313 19.70 -9.70 1.59
C LEU A 313 20.97 -10.29 2.14
#